data_e42a58f6a6ec72cfb51c560609f7aa62
#
_entry.id   e42a58f6a6ec72cfb51c560609f7aa62
#
_cell.length_a   1.000
_cell.length_b   1.000
_cell.length_c   1.000
_cell.angle_alpha   90.00
_cell.angle_beta   90.00
_cell.angle_gamma   90.00
#
_symmetry.space_group_name_H-M   'P 1'
#
loop_
_entity.id
_entity.type
_entity.pdbx_description
1 polymer ?
#
loop_
_entity_poly.entity_id
_entity_poly.type
_entity_poly.pdbx_seq_one_letter_code
_entity_poly.pdbx_strand_id
1 'polypeptide(L)'
;MTNPELMNLEADEPLDLMEWVQANTRWISIGAAVVVLAGAGWWIYTQSKVRKEQNAAQALFLAKQSMQAGNLVLAQSDLSKLVNRYEGTSAGSEGAMILAQINFDQGKFQEGITMLESAASSAPGPMEAQLRTLIGDGYLSMKNAVSAAREFEKAAEMSGREMERAAQLARAARAYQLAGDTAKARQLWTDLAVNEKNPSIAAEAKVRLGELTAKPAKAS
;
A
#
# COMPACT_ATOMS: atom_id res chain seq x y z
N MET A 1 -15.14 79.73 -20.58
CA MET A 1 -15.29 79.31 -19.18
C MET A 1 -15.11 77.80 -19.15
N THR A 2 -13.90 77.38 -19.10
CA THR A 2 -13.51 75.97 -18.99
C THR A 2 -13.03 75.74 -17.60
N ASN A 3 -13.71 74.87 -16.92
CA ASN A 3 -13.47 74.49 -15.54
C ASN A 3 -12.29 73.49 -15.48
N PRO A 4 -11.16 73.76 -14.80
CA PRO A 4 -10.07 72.81 -14.65
C PRO A 4 -10.10 72.15 -13.29
N GLU A 5 -11.17 71.37 -13.06
CA GLU A 5 -11.33 70.56 -11.84
C GLU A 5 -11.57 69.12 -12.21
N LEU A 6 -10.66 68.48 -12.92
CA LEU A 6 -10.65 67.06 -13.04
C LEU A 6 -9.21 66.58 -13.26
N MET A 7 -8.71 65.92 -12.29
CA MET A 7 -7.66 64.92 -12.28
C MET A 7 -6.57 65.15 -11.25
N ASN A 8 -6.96 65.12 -9.98
CA ASN A 8 -6.07 64.54 -8.99
C ASN A 8 -6.42 63.03 -8.92
N LEU A 9 -5.88 62.28 -9.84
CA LEU A 9 -5.64 60.86 -9.61
C LEU A 9 -4.48 60.83 -8.60
N GLU A 10 -4.80 60.64 -7.33
CA GLU A 10 -3.84 60.23 -6.34
C GLU A 10 -3.10 59.03 -6.91
N ALA A 11 -1.87 59.23 -7.36
CA ALA A 11 -0.97 58.16 -7.65
C ALA A 11 -0.82 57.41 -6.33
N ASP A 12 -1.31 56.16 -6.29
CA ASP A 12 -1.00 55.24 -5.22
C ASP A 12 0.52 55.27 -5.02
N GLU A 13 0.95 55.86 -3.90
CA GLU A 13 2.37 55.85 -3.53
C GLU A 13 2.81 54.38 -3.51
N PRO A 14 3.91 54.01 -4.21
CA PRO A 14 4.39 52.63 -4.17
C PRO A 14 4.65 52.29 -2.72
N LEU A 15 3.93 51.29 -2.22
CA LEU A 15 4.12 50.77 -0.88
C LEU A 15 5.61 50.59 -0.64
N ASP A 16 6.17 51.42 0.24
CA ASP A 16 7.60 51.34 0.57
C ASP A 16 7.82 50.04 1.37
N LEU A 17 8.13 48.96 0.61
CA LEU A 17 8.40 47.63 1.13
C LEU A 17 9.42 47.66 2.25
N MET A 18 10.34 48.68 2.21
CA MET A 18 11.39 48.83 3.21
C MET A 18 10.81 49.33 4.53
N GLU A 19 9.93 50.33 4.50
CA GLU A 19 9.24 50.84 5.69
C GLU A 19 8.31 49.76 6.30
N TRP A 20 7.56 49.03 5.46
CA TRP A 20 6.74 47.95 5.93
C TRP A 20 7.57 46.83 6.59
N VAL A 21 8.68 46.43 6.02
CA VAL A 21 9.61 45.45 6.59
C VAL A 21 10.18 45.93 7.92
N GLN A 22 10.61 47.23 8.02
CA GLN A 22 11.12 47.78 9.27
C GLN A 22 10.05 47.80 10.37
N ALA A 23 8.82 48.20 10.03
CA ALA A 23 7.71 48.22 10.98
C ALA A 23 7.33 46.83 11.48
N ASN A 24 7.53 45.78 10.65
CA ASN A 24 7.14 44.41 10.95
C ASN A 24 8.31 43.47 11.24
N THR A 25 9.51 43.97 11.43
CA THR A 25 10.76 43.19 11.61
C THR A 25 10.61 42.08 12.67
N ARG A 26 9.92 42.35 13.78
CA ARG A 26 9.69 41.37 14.85
C ARG A 26 8.86 40.20 14.37
N TRP A 27 7.78 40.46 13.65
CA TRP A 27 6.89 39.37 13.14
C TRP A 27 7.55 38.62 12.00
N ILE A 28 8.33 39.30 11.15
CA ILE A 28 9.10 38.69 10.07
C ILE A 28 10.18 37.77 10.65
N SER A 29 10.91 38.21 11.70
CA SER A 29 11.91 37.35 12.34
C SER A 29 11.31 36.12 13.02
N ILE A 30 10.15 36.27 13.68
CA ILE A 30 9.42 35.12 14.26
C ILE A 30 8.98 34.19 13.16
N GLY A 31 8.39 34.69 12.09
CA GLY A 31 7.98 33.89 10.92
C GLY A 31 9.15 33.14 10.29
N ALA A 32 10.28 33.80 10.07
CA ALA A 32 11.48 33.17 9.56
C ALA A 32 12.02 32.07 10.48
N ALA A 33 12.04 32.31 11.80
CA ALA A 33 12.45 31.31 12.78
C ALA A 33 11.54 30.06 12.74
N VAL A 34 10.23 30.25 12.65
CA VAL A 34 9.25 29.12 12.51
C VAL A 34 9.51 28.32 11.24
N VAL A 35 9.73 28.98 10.11
CA VAL A 35 10.04 28.31 8.82
C VAL A 35 11.34 27.49 8.92
N VAL A 36 12.39 28.06 9.52
CA VAL A 36 13.67 27.36 9.71
C VAL A 36 13.51 26.14 10.62
N LEU A 37 12.78 26.27 11.74
CA LEU A 37 12.53 25.16 12.65
C LEU A 37 11.67 24.07 12.01
N ALA A 38 10.64 24.46 11.26
CA ALA A 38 9.82 23.52 10.50
C ALA A 38 10.63 22.79 9.42
N GLY A 39 11.48 23.50 8.69
CA GLY A 39 12.38 22.91 7.69
C GLY A 39 13.41 21.95 8.30
N ALA A 40 14.01 22.34 9.42
CA ALA A 40 14.96 21.48 10.15
C ALA A 40 14.26 20.22 10.69
N GLY A 41 13.07 20.37 11.28
CA GLY A 41 12.27 19.24 11.75
C GLY A 41 11.88 18.27 10.63
N TRP A 42 11.45 18.82 9.50
CA TRP A 42 11.16 18.04 8.31
C TRP A 42 12.39 17.29 7.76
N TRP A 43 13.53 17.96 7.72
CA TRP A 43 14.79 17.35 7.26
C TRP A 43 15.23 16.20 8.19
N ILE A 44 15.20 16.42 9.52
CA ILE A 44 15.53 15.37 10.51
C ILE A 44 14.57 14.18 10.37
N TYR A 45 13.26 14.44 10.20
CA TYR A 45 12.25 13.42 10.04
C TYR A 45 12.49 12.58 8.78
N THR A 46 12.74 13.21 7.62
CA THR A 46 13.01 12.51 6.37
C THR A 46 14.31 11.73 6.44
N GLN A 47 15.36 12.31 7.01
CA GLN A 47 16.65 11.64 7.17
C GLN A 47 16.55 10.42 8.12
N SER A 48 15.75 10.50 9.18
CA SER A 48 15.53 9.36 10.09
C SER A 48 14.81 8.20 9.40
N LYS A 49 13.83 8.49 8.54
CA LYS A 49 13.14 7.47 7.73
C LYS A 49 14.11 6.77 6.76
N VAL A 50 14.95 7.52 6.06
CA VAL A 50 15.94 6.95 5.15
C VAL A 50 16.91 6.03 5.89
N ARG A 51 17.43 6.47 7.03
CA ARG A 51 18.32 5.64 7.87
C ARG A 51 17.61 4.39 8.40
N LYS A 52 16.35 4.51 8.81
CA LYS A 52 15.56 3.37 9.26
C LYS A 52 15.43 2.32 8.15
N GLU A 53 15.11 2.75 6.92
CA GLU A 53 15.00 1.86 5.75
C GLU A 53 16.35 1.19 5.41
N GLN A 54 17.46 1.93 5.41
CA GLN A 54 18.79 1.39 5.16
C GLN A 54 19.20 0.32 6.18
N ASN A 55 18.98 0.58 7.47
CA ASN A 55 19.26 -0.37 8.54
C ASN A 55 18.35 -1.61 8.44
N ALA A 56 17.09 -1.43 8.06
CA ALA A 56 16.16 -2.52 7.82
C ALA A 56 16.60 -3.40 6.64
N ALA A 57 17.03 -2.78 5.53
CA ALA A 57 17.53 -3.50 4.37
C ALA A 57 18.78 -4.33 4.70
N GLN A 58 19.70 -3.78 5.51
CA GLN A 58 20.88 -4.52 5.98
C GLN A 58 20.47 -5.72 6.87
N ALA A 59 19.54 -5.52 7.80
CA ALA A 59 19.05 -6.60 8.66
C ALA A 59 18.34 -7.70 7.84
N LEU A 60 17.56 -7.32 6.82
CA LEU A 60 16.93 -8.27 5.90
C LEU A 60 17.98 -9.08 5.11
N PHE A 61 19.02 -8.41 4.62
CA PHE A 61 20.10 -9.08 3.91
C PHE A 61 20.77 -10.15 4.80
N LEU A 62 21.08 -9.84 6.05
CA LEU A 62 21.68 -10.80 6.99
C LEU A 62 20.73 -11.98 7.28
N ALA A 63 19.46 -11.74 7.47
CA ALA A 63 18.47 -12.79 7.66
C ALA A 63 18.37 -13.72 6.44
N LYS A 64 18.36 -13.17 5.23
CA LYS A 64 18.39 -13.95 3.98
C LYS A 64 19.69 -14.77 3.86
N GLN A 65 20.82 -14.23 4.26
CA GLN A 65 22.11 -14.95 4.27
C GLN A 65 22.06 -16.15 5.22
N SER A 66 21.45 -15.98 6.42
CA SER A 66 21.22 -17.09 7.36
C SER A 66 20.33 -18.18 6.76
N MET A 67 19.31 -17.82 5.98
CA MET A 67 18.47 -18.77 5.25
C MET A 67 19.27 -19.54 4.19
N GLN A 68 20.08 -18.85 3.40
CA GLN A 68 20.90 -19.46 2.36
C GLN A 68 21.96 -20.42 2.94
N ALA A 69 22.46 -20.12 4.14
CA ALA A 69 23.36 -20.99 4.88
C ALA A 69 22.66 -22.20 5.52
N GLY A 70 21.34 -22.35 5.34
CA GLY A 70 20.55 -23.45 5.92
C GLY A 70 20.24 -23.28 7.40
N ASN A 71 20.60 -22.15 8.02
CA ASN A 71 20.33 -21.90 9.43
C ASN A 71 18.96 -21.24 9.62
N LEU A 72 17.91 -22.04 9.46
CA LEU A 72 16.53 -21.55 9.54
C LEU A 72 16.16 -20.98 10.92
N VAL A 73 16.73 -21.53 12.00
CA VAL A 73 16.45 -21.04 13.36
C VAL A 73 16.99 -19.62 13.55
N LEU A 74 18.24 -19.38 13.10
CA LEU A 74 18.83 -18.04 13.15
C LEU A 74 18.06 -17.08 12.23
N ALA A 75 17.74 -17.52 11.03
CA ALA A 75 16.98 -16.71 10.07
C ALA A 75 15.62 -16.27 10.62
N GLN A 76 14.86 -17.19 11.24
CA GLN A 76 13.59 -16.86 11.90
C GLN A 76 13.76 -15.84 13.04
N SER A 77 14.80 -16.01 13.85
CA SER A 77 15.12 -15.07 14.93
C SER A 77 15.45 -13.68 14.38
N ASP A 78 16.26 -13.61 13.32
CA ASP A 78 16.69 -12.35 12.73
C ASP A 78 15.54 -11.67 11.98
N LEU A 79 14.69 -12.42 11.26
CA LEU A 79 13.47 -11.91 10.66
C LEU A 79 12.49 -11.37 11.70
N SER A 80 12.32 -12.07 12.82
CA SER A 80 11.46 -11.59 13.92
C SER A 80 11.95 -10.27 14.49
N LYS A 81 13.26 -10.13 14.72
CA LYS A 81 13.86 -8.85 15.17
C LYS A 81 13.69 -7.76 14.14
N LEU A 82 13.86 -8.08 12.83
CA LEU A 82 13.67 -7.15 11.73
C LEU A 82 12.22 -6.60 11.71
N VAL A 83 11.23 -7.48 11.72
CA VAL A 83 9.81 -7.10 11.68
C VAL A 83 9.45 -6.20 12.85
N ASN A 84 9.85 -6.58 14.07
CA ASN A 84 9.53 -5.81 15.27
C ASN A 84 10.25 -4.46 15.35
N ARG A 85 11.51 -4.39 14.91
CA ARG A 85 12.31 -3.17 15.04
C ARG A 85 12.09 -2.16 13.91
N TYR A 86 11.78 -2.66 12.72
CA TYR A 86 11.70 -1.86 11.51
C TYR A 86 10.31 -1.87 10.87
N GLU A 87 9.29 -1.90 11.72
CA GLU A 87 7.90 -1.76 11.29
C GLU A 87 7.70 -0.51 10.42
N GLY A 88 6.86 -0.62 9.39
CA GLY A 88 6.57 0.47 8.45
C GLY A 88 7.67 0.72 7.41
N THR A 89 8.71 -0.14 7.33
CA THR A 89 9.70 -0.12 6.25
C THR A 89 9.40 -1.17 5.19
N SER A 90 9.88 -0.97 3.96
CA SER A 90 9.74 -1.96 2.90
C SER A 90 10.44 -3.27 3.25
N ALA A 91 11.66 -3.17 3.82
CA ALA A 91 12.41 -4.35 4.24
C ALA A 91 11.76 -5.08 5.43
N GLY A 92 11.13 -4.36 6.37
CA GLY A 92 10.35 -4.95 7.46
C GLY A 92 9.14 -5.71 6.93
N SER A 93 8.42 -5.14 5.96
CA SER A 93 7.29 -5.78 5.30
C SER A 93 7.71 -7.04 4.54
N GLU A 94 8.83 -7.01 3.83
CA GLU A 94 9.38 -8.19 3.15
C GLU A 94 9.81 -9.27 4.16
N GLY A 95 10.42 -8.88 5.28
CA GLY A 95 10.75 -9.78 6.37
C GLY A 95 9.52 -10.47 6.96
N ALA A 96 8.41 -9.74 7.13
CA ALA A 96 7.14 -10.29 7.58
C ALA A 96 6.57 -11.30 6.59
N MET A 97 6.64 -11.03 5.28
CA MET A 97 6.20 -11.98 4.24
C MET A 97 7.00 -13.29 4.29
N ILE A 98 8.33 -13.19 4.41
CA ILE A 98 9.20 -14.38 4.51
C ILE A 98 8.88 -15.18 5.77
N LEU A 99 8.75 -14.52 6.91
CA LEU A 99 8.47 -15.19 8.17
C LEU A 99 7.09 -15.82 8.21
N ALA A 100 6.08 -15.16 7.62
CA ALA A 100 4.75 -15.72 7.46
C ALA A 100 4.75 -16.94 6.53
N GLN A 101 5.52 -16.93 5.44
CA GLN A 101 5.68 -18.09 4.57
C GLN A 101 6.27 -19.29 5.33
N ILE A 102 7.29 -19.06 6.15
CA ILE A 102 7.86 -20.11 7.01
C ILE A 102 6.80 -20.68 7.98
N ASN A 103 5.95 -19.81 8.55
CA ASN A 103 4.84 -20.25 9.39
C ASN A 103 3.82 -21.08 8.59
N PHE A 104 3.48 -20.67 7.38
CA PHE A 104 2.56 -21.41 6.51
C PHE A 104 3.12 -22.81 6.15
N ASP A 105 4.40 -22.90 5.84
CA ASP A 105 5.08 -24.17 5.56
C ASP A 105 5.08 -25.12 6.76
N GLN A 106 5.02 -24.55 7.99
CA GLN A 106 4.86 -25.28 9.24
C GLN A 106 3.38 -25.58 9.61
N GLY A 107 2.42 -25.19 8.76
CA GLY A 107 0.99 -25.31 9.04
C GLY A 107 0.42 -24.29 10.03
N LYS A 108 1.21 -23.32 10.46
CA LYS A 108 0.84 -22.25 11.42
C LYS A 108 0.18 -21.08 10.69
N PHE A 109 -0.88 -21.36 9.96
CA PHE A 109 -1.51 -20.36 9.08
C PHE A 109 -2.03 -19.15 9.84
N GLN A 110 -2.71 -19.34 10.97
CA GLN A 110 -3.27 -18.23 11.74
C GLN A 110 -2.19 -17.31 12.31
N GLU A 111 -1.07 -17.87 12.79
CA GLU A 111 0.06 -17.09 13.30
C GLU A 111 0.67 -16.23 12.18
N GLY A 112 0.88 -16.82 11.00
CA GLY A 112 1.37 -16.10 9.83
C GLY A 112 0.42 -14.99 9.37
N ILE A 113 -0.89 -15.25 9.32
CA ILE A 113 -1.91 -14.24 8.98
C ILE A 113 -1.87 -13.08 9.96
N THR A 114 -1.91 -13.34 11.27
CA THR A 114 -1.88 -12.28 12.31
C THR A 114 -0.64 -11.39 12.19
N MET A 115 0.51 -12.00 11.90
CA MET A 115 1.75 -11.27 11.66
C MET A 115 1.68 -10.37 10.41
N LEU A 116 1.14 -10.89 9.32
CA LEU A 116 0.96 -10.14 8.08
C LEU A 116 -0.04 -9.00 8.24
N GLU A 117 -1.14 -9.20 8.99
CA GLU A 117 -2.12 -8.16 9.31
C GLU A 117 -1.48 -7.01 10.10
N SER A 118 -0.64 -7.33 11.10
CA SER A 118 0.13 -6.32 11.83
C SER A 118 1.06 -5.55 10.91
N ALA A 119 1.83 -6.24 10.06
CA ALA A 119 2.73 -5.61 9.12
C ALA A 119 2.00 -4.74 8.08
N ALA A 120 0.84 -5.19 7.59
CA ALA A 120 0.04 -4.47 6.60
C ALA A 120 -0.50 -3.13 7.13
N SER A 121 -0.76 -3.02 8.44
CA SER A 121 -1.31 -1.81 9.06
C SER A 121 -0.37 -0.60 8.97
N SER A 122 0.93 -0.83 8.85
CA SER A 122 1.97 0.20 8.82
C SER A 122 2.79 0.23 7.54
N ALA A 123 2.56 -0.74 6.63
CA ALA A 123 3.35 -0.92 5.42
C ALA A 123 3.16 0.24 4.43
N PRO A 124 4.19 0.58 3.62
CA PRO A 124 4.01 1.42 2.45
C PRO A 124 3.00 0.79 1.47
N GLY A 125 2.16 1.60 0.80
CA GLY A 125 1.02 1.13 0.00
C GLY A 125 1.30 -0.05 -0.96
N PRO A 126 2.39 -0.04 -1.77
CA PRO A 126 2.73 -1.18 -2.62
C PRO A 126 3.03 -2.47 -1.85
N MET A 127 3.64 -2.35 -0.66
CA MET A 127 3.92 -3.48 0.22
C MET A 127 2.64 -3.98 0.90
N GLU A 128 1.71 -3.09 1.26
CA GLU A 128 0.41 -3.46 1.83
C GLU A 128 -0.36 -4.38 0.88
N ALA A 129 -0.42 -4.06 -0.42
CA ALA A 129 -1.06 -4.91 -1.42
C ALA A 129 -0.49 -6.34 -1.44
N GLN A 130 0.83 -6.47 -1.34
CA GLN A 130 1.50 -7.76 -1.32
C GLN A 130 1.23 -8.54 -0.03
N LEU A 131 1.27 -7.88 1.12
CA LEU A 131 0.95 -8.47 2.42
C LEU A 131 -0.50 -8.98 2.43
N ARG A 132 -1.46 -8.18 1.97
CA ARG A 132 -2.87 -8.58 1.86
C ARG A 132 -3.08 -9.74 0.91
N THR A 133 -2.32 -9.79 -0.17
CA THR A 133 -2.32 -10.94 -1.08
C THR A 133 -1.92 -12.22 -0.35
N LEU A 134 -0.86 -12.18 0.44
CA LEU A 134 -0.37 -13.34 1.18
C LEU A 134 -1.31 -13.72 2.34
N ILE A 135 -1.99 -12.75 2.98
CA ILE A 135 -3.07 -13.00 3.94
C ILE A 135 -4.20 -13.78 3.27
N GLY A 136 -4.61 -13.36 2.07
CA GLY A 136 -5.60 -14.07 1.27
C GLY A 136 -5.21 -15.51 0.97
N ASP A 137 -3.95 -15.76 0.63
CA ASP A 137 -3.41 -17.11 0.41
C ASP A 137 -3.43 -17.95 1.70
N GLY A 138 -3.09 -17.35 2.83
CA GLY A 138 -3.20 -17.98 4.14
C GLY A 138 -4.64 -18.42 4.44
N TYR A 139 -5.63 -17.55 4.21
CA TYR A 139 -7.04 -17.87 4.37
C TYR A 139 -7.53 -18.99 3.42
N LEU A 140 -7.04 -19.01 2.16
CA LEU A 140 -7.34 -20.12 1.23
C LEU A 140 -6.79 -21.44 1.78
N SER A 141 -5.59 -21.44 2.33
CA SER A 141 -4.98 -22.64 2.95
C SER A 141 -5.80 -23.15 4.14
N MET A 142 -6.44 -22.25 4.88
CA MET A 142 -7.39 -22.56 5.95
C MET A 142 -8.80 -22.90 5.43
N LYS A 143 -9.01 -22.97 4.12
CA LYS A 143 -10.32 -23.15 3.47
C LYS A 143 -11.34 -22.05 3.78
N ASN A 144 -10.89 -20.90 4.22
CA ASN A 144 -11.72 -19.72 4.48
C ASN A 144 -11.76 -18.82 3.24
N ALA A 145 -12.45 -19.26 2.21
CA ALA A 145 -12.50 -18.61 0.92
C ALA A 145 -13.17 -17.22 0.97
N VAL A 146 -14.11 -16.99 1.88
CA VAL A 146 -14.76 -15.67 2.05
C VAL A 146 -13.77 -14.63 2.55
N SER A 147 -12.99 -14.96 3.58
CA SER A 147 -11.97 -14.05 4.10
C SER A 147 -10.87 -13.81 3.06
N ALA A 148 -10.45 -14.86 2.35
CA ALA A 148 -9.48 -14.73 1.26
C ALA A 148 -9.94 -13.76 0.17
N ALA A 149 -11.19 -13.87 -0.28
CA ALA A 149 -11.75 -12.98 -1.28
C ALA A 149 -11.69 -11.51 -0.85
N ARG A 150 -12.07 -11.22 0.39
CA ARG A 150 -12.02 -9.86 0.95
C ARG A 150 -10.59 -9.30 1.00
N GLU A 151 -9.60 -10.12 1.36
CA GLU A 151 -8.21 -9.65 1.38
C GLU A 151 -7.66 -9.41 -0.03
N PHE A 152 -8.06 -10.20 -1.04
CA PHE A 152 -7.73 -9.92 -2.43
C PHE A 152 -8.41 -8.65 -2.96
N GLU A 153 -9.65 -8.34 -2.55
CA GLU A 153 -10.29 -7.06 -2.88
C GLU A 153 -9.50 -5.89 -2.28
N LYS A 154 -9.12 -5.96 -1.00
CA LYS A 154 -8.27 -4.94 -0.37
C LYS A 154 -6.91 -4.82 -1.05
N ALA A 155 -6.29 -5.94 -1.45
CA ALA A 155 -5.04 -5.92 -2.20
C ALA A 155 -5.21 -5.20 -3.55
N ALA A 156 -6.35 -5.39 -4.21
CA ALA A 156 -6.68 -4.69 -5.45
C ALA A 156 -6.82 -3.17 -5.24
N GLU A 157 -7.44 -2.74 -4.15
CA GLU A 157 -7.59 -1.32 -3.80
C GLU A 157 -6.25 -0.63 -3.57
N MET A 158 -5.29 -1.36 -2.96
CA MET A 158 -3.94 -0.85 -2.68
C MET A 158 -2.97 -1.00 -3.86
N SER A 159 -3.37 -1.68 -4.94
CA SER A 159 -2.52 -1.91 -6.12
C SER A 159 -2.36 -0.63 -6.93
N GLY A 160 -1.11 -0.21 -7.13
CA GLY A 160 -0.78 1.01 -7.88
C GLY A 160 -0.90 0.87 -9.40
N ARG A 161 -0.91 -0.36 -9.93
CA ARG A 161 -0.97 -0.66 -11.37
C ARG A 161 -2.26 -1.40 -11.72
N GLU A 162 -2.89 -0.98 -12.82
CA GLU A 162 -4.17 -1.56 -13.26
C GLU A 162 -4.08 -3.08 -13.50
N MET A 163 -2.97 -3.56 -14.03
CA MET A 163 -2.77 -5.00 -14.26
C MET A 163 -2.72 -5.78 -12.93
N GLU A 164 -2.06 -5.24 -11.91
CA GLU A 164 -2.01 -5.85 -10.58
C GLU A 164 -3.39 -5.84 -9.92
N ARG A 165 -4.09 -4.72 -10.01
CA ARG A 165 -5.46 -4.57 -9.53
C ARG A 165 -6.38 -5.61 -10.16
N ALA A 166 -6.37 -5.74 -11.48
CA ALA A 166 -7.18 -6.71 -12.20
C ALA A 166 -6.84 -8.16 -11.78
N ALA A 167 -5.56 -8.46 -11.59
CA ALA A 167 -5.12 -9.78 -11.13
C ALA A 167 -5.63 -10.10 -9.72
N GLN A 168 -5.61 -9.15 -8.79
CA GLN A 168 -6.16 -9.35 -7.45
C GLN A 168 -7.67 -9.51 -7.46
N LEU A 169 -8.40 -8.73 -8.27
CA LEU A 169 -9.85 -8.89 -8.44
C LEU A 169 -10.20 -10.25 -9.05
N ALA A 170 -9.40 -10.77 -9.97
CA ALA A 170 -9.58 -12.11 -10.51
C ALA A 170 -9.38 -13.19 -9.42
N ARG A 171 -8.41 -12.99 -8.52
CA ARG A 171 -8.22 -13.86 -7.34
C ARG A 171 -9.41 -13.80 -6.38
N ALA A 172 -9.92 -12.60 -6.11
CA ALA A 172 -11.13 -12.41 -5.30
C ALA A 172 -12.34 -13.13 -5.89
N ALA A 173 -12.55 -12.98 -7.20
CA ALA A 173 -13.66 -13.66 -7.89
C ALA A 173 -13.57 -15.18 -7.80
N ARG A 174 -12.37 -15.76 -7.99
CA ARG A 174 -12.15 -17.20 -7.80
C ARG A 174 -12.42 -17.64 -6.35
N ALA A 175 -11.98 -16.85 -5.37
CA ALA A 175 -12.21 -17.14 -3.97
C ALA A 175 -13.70 -17.07 -3.61
N TYR A 176 -14.46 -16.10 -4.14
CA TYR A 176 -15.92 -16.08 -4.00
C TYR A 176 -16.60 -17.30 -4.65
N GLN A 177 -16.11 -17.75 -5.81
CA GLN A 177 -16.62 -19.00 -6.41
C GLN A 177 -16.38 -20.20 -5.48
N LEU A 178 -15.19 -20.32 -4.88
CA LEU A 178 -14.89 -21.38 -3.91
C LEU A 178 -15.75 -21.29 -2.65
N ALA A 179 -16.13 -20.08 -2.25
CA ALA A 179 -17.03 -19.84 -1.12
C ALA A 179 -18.51 -20.09 -1.44
N GLY A 180 -18.86 -20.33 -2.72
CA GLY A 180 -20.26 -20.46 -3.17
C GLY A 180 -20.99 -19.14 -3.35
N ASP A 181 -20.33 -17.99 -3.15
CA ASP A 181 -20.90 -16.65 -3.41
C ASP A 181 -20.83 -16.33 -4.92
N THR A 182 -21.70 -17.03 -5.67
CA THR A 182 -21.77 -16.90 -7.12
C THR A 182 -22.19 -15.49 -7.57
N ALA A 183 -22.92 -14.75 -6.74
CA ALA A 183 -23.37 -13.40 -7.06
C ALA A 183 -22.17 -12.43 -7.12
N LYS A 184 -21.35 -12.40 -6.09
CA LYS A 184 -20.14 -11.58 -6.05
C LYS A 184 -19.12 -12.01 -7.09
N ALA A 185 -18.90 -13.31 -7.24
CA ALA A 185 -18.01 -13.85 -8.27
C ALA A 185 -18.43 -13.36 -9.66
N ARG A 186 -19.72 -13.47 -9.99
CA ARG A 186 -20.25 -13.01 -11.27
C ARG A 186 -20.06 -11.52 -11.49
N GLN A 187 -20.32 -10.70 -10.46
CA GLN A 187 -20.12 -9.26 -10.53
C GLN A 187 -18.66 -8.93 -10.91
N LEU A 188 -17.69 -9.46 -10.14
CA LEU A 188 -16.28 -9.22 -10.41
C LEU A 188 -15.82 -9.71 -11.77
N TRP A 189 -16.29 -10.90 -12.21
CA TRP A 189 -15.97 -11.40 -13.55
C TRP A 189 -16.60 -10.55 -14.66
N THR A 190 -17.79 -9.98 -14.45
CA THR A 190 -18.43 -9.09 -15.42
C THR A 190 -17.59 -7.81 -15.59
N ASP A 191 -17.15 -7.21 -14.50
CA ASP A 191 -16.32 -6.01 -14.52
C ASP A 191 -14.95 -6.28 -15.18
N LEU A 192 -14.37 -7.45 -14.93
CA LEU A 192 -13.09 -7.85 -15.54
C LEU A 192 -13.23 -8.21 -17.02
N ALA A 193 -14.37 -8.74 -17.47
CA ALA A 193 -14.60 -9.17 -18.84
C ALA A 193 -14.60 -8.01 -19.85
N VAL A 194 -14.88 -6.78 -19.40
CA VAL A 194 -14.89 -5.56 -20.22
C VAL A 194 -13.59 -4.74 -20.06
N ASN A 195 -12.61 -5.25 -19.33
CA ASN A 195 -11.34 -4.56 -19.10
C ASN A 195 -10.40 -4.70 -20.32
N GLU A 196 -10.45 -3.72 -21.20
CA GLU A 196 -9.64 -3.68 -22.43
C GLU A 196 -8.12 -3.54 -22.15
N LYS A 197 -7.74 -3.01 -20.99
CA LYS A 197 -6.33 -2.83 -20.63
C LYS A 197 -5.62 -4.14 -20.28
N ASN A 198 -6.38 -5.19 -19.95
CA ASN A 198 -5.86 -6.50 -19.56
C ASN A 198 -6.55 -7.62 -20.33
N PRO A 199 -6.27 -7.80 -21.63
CA PRO A 199 -6.99 -8.73 -22.50
C PRO A 199 -6.97 -10.19 -22.01
N SER A 200 -5.86 -10.64 -21.40
CA SER A 200 -5.74 -12.00 -20.87
C SER A 200 -6.70 -12.25 -19.71
N ILE A 201 -6.80 -11.30 -18.78
CA ILE A 201 -7.73 -11.38 -17.65
C ILE A 201 -9.17 -11.26 -18.14
N ALA A 202 -9.44 -10.38 -19.11
CA ALA A 202 -10.75 -10.25 -19.73
C ALA A 202 -11.18 -11.54 -20.45
N ALA A 203 -10.27 -12.22 -21.13
CA ALA A 203 -10.55 -13.52 -21.74
C ALA A 203 -10.89 -14.60 -20.71
N GLU A 204 -10.10 -14.68 -19.63
CA GLU A 204 -10.41 -15.59 -18.51
C GLU A 204 -11.78 -15.26 -17.91
N ALA A 205 -12.08 -14.00 -17.66
CA ALA A 205 -13.34 -13.58 -17.08
C ALA A 205 -14.54 -14.01 -17.92
N LYS A 206 -14.45 -13.92 -19.24
CA LYS A 206 -15.50 -14.43 -20.17
C LYS A 206 -15.71 -15.93 -20.03
N VAL A 207 -14.63 -16.70 -19.92
CA VAL A 207 -14.71 -18.15 -19.72
C VAL A 207 -15.40 -18.47 -18.38
N ARG A 208 -14.98 -17.81 -17.29
CA ARG A 208 -15.55 -18.00 -15.95
C ARG A 208 -17.03 -17.61 -15.86
N LEU A 209 -17.45 -16.57 -16.57
CA LEU A 209 -18.85 -16.20 -16.69
C LEU A 209 -19.66 -17.29 -17.43
N GLY A 210 -19.10 -17.87 -18.47
CA GLY A 210 -19.71 -18.99 -19.17
C GLY A 210 -19.93 -20.19 -18.25
N GLU A 211 -18.91 -20.55 -17.46
CA GLU A 211 -19.00 -21.64 -16.46
C GLU A 211 -20.09 -21.40 -15.40
N LEU A 212 -20.19 -20.15 -14.89
CA LEU A 212 -21.19 -19.76 -13.90
C LEU A 212 -22.63 -19.71 -14.45
N THR A 213 -22.79 -19.64 -15.77
CA THR A 213 -24.11 -19.61 -16.44
C THR A 213 -24.48 -20.94 -17.03
N ALA A 214 -23.53 -21.84 -17.25
CA ALA A 214 -23.79 -23.17 -17.77
C ALA A 214 -24.67 -23.96 -16.80
N LYS A 215 -25.79 -24.47 -17.27
CA LYS A 215 -26.60 -25.45 -16.50
C LYS A 215 -25.74 -26.70 -16.29
N PRO A 216 -25.74 -27.30 -15.07
CA PRO A 216 -25.09 -28.58 -14.87
C PRO A 216 -25.61 -29.56 -15.93
N ALA A 217 -24.71 -30.21 -16.65
CA ALA A 217 -25.09 -31.29 -17.58
C ALA A 217 -25.93 -32.28 -16.79
N LYS A 218 -27.15 -32.59 -17.26
CA LYS A 218 -27.96 -33.66 -16.66
C LYS A 218 -27.13 -34.94 -16.72
N ALA A 219 -26.75 -35.44 -15.55
CA ALA A 219 -26.21 -36.80 -15.47
C ALA A 219 -27.26 -37.76 -16.07
N SER A 220 -26.93 -38.33 -17.21
CA SER A 220 -27.69 -39.37 -17.89
C SER A 220 -27.40 -40.72 -17.29
#